data_7cd3e2fc0484e72bbf53f504ea4e19cd
#
_entry.id   7cd3e2fc0484e72bbf53f504ea4e19cd
#
_cell.length_a   1.000
_cell.length_b   1.000
_cell.length_c   1.000
_cell.angle_alpha   90.00
_cell.angle_beta   90.00
_cell.angle_gamma   90.00
#
_symmetry.space_group_name_H-M   'P 1'
#
loop_
_entity.id
_entity.type
_entity.pdbx_description
1 polymer ?
#
loop_
_entity_poly.entity_id
_entity_poly.type
_entity_poly.pdbx_seq_one_letter_code
_entity_poly.pdbx_strand_id
1 'polypeptide(L)'
;HGKRADIAISKLLGNELSRNQVKDLIKSGDILINDERCKPKDKVCHNDEIDVSIPDAEVSSWTAEHINLDVIFACDDYAIINKPAGLVMHPGAGIKSGTLANAVANVYPEVLSLPRNGIVHRLDKDTSGLVVIARKNSFRNHIAEQFQNREVEKKYLAVIKGKILGALTIDKPIARDRQNRTKMKVDESGREAISEAISLELSLIHI
;
A
#
# COMPACT_ATOMS: atom_id res chain seq x y z
N HIS A 1 -22.01 -0.77 -26.44
CA HIS A 1 -21.78 0.45 -25.62
C HIS A 1 -20.33 0.44 -25.13
N GLY A 2 -19.53 1.43 -25.57
CA GLY A 2 -18.12 1.56 -25.19
C GLY A 2 -17.92 1.72 -23.68
N LYS A 3 -16.84 1.12 -23.15
CA LYS A 3 -16.42 1.30 -21.76
C LYS A 3 -15.52 2.53 -21.64
N ARG A 4 -15.45 3.12 -20.47
CA ARG A 4 -14.51 4.23 -20.19
C ARG A 4 -13.08 3.80 -20.46
N ALA A 5 -12.27 4.68 -21.05
CA ALA A 5 -10.88 4.43 -21.43
C ALA A 5 -10.03 3.96 -20.22
N ASP A 6 -10.14 4.65 -19.08
CA ASP A 6 -9.39 4.28 -17.87
C ASP A 6 -9.73 2.88 -17.36
N ILE A 7 -10.94 2.38 -17.59
CA ILE A 7 -11.39 1.04 -17.18
C ILE A 7 -11.05 0.00 -18.25
N ALA A 8 -11.31 0.32 -19.51
CA ALA A 8 -11.09 -0.62 -20.61
C ALA A 8 -9.60 -0.94 -20.76
N ILE A 9 -8.76 0.09 -20.78
CA ILE A 9 -7.31 -0.04 -20.97
C ILE A 9 -6.65 -0.75 -19.78
N SER A 10 -7.02 -0.41 -18.54
CA SER A 10 -6.47 -1.12 -17.37
C SER A 10 -6.84 -2.61 -17.36
N LYS A 11 -7.99 -2.98 -17.91
CA LYS A 11 -8.37 -4.40 -18.06
C LYS A 11 -7.62 -5.10 -19.18
N LEU A 12 -7.35 -4.42 -20.30
CA LEU A 12 -6.58 -4.98 -21.42
C LEU A 12 -5.12 -5.23 -21.03
N LEU A 13 -4.53 -4.32 -20.25
CA LEU A 13 -3.17 -4.43 -19.76
C LEU A 13 -3.05 -5.37 -18.54
N GLY A 14 -4.16 -5.97 -18.11
CA GLY A 14 -4.17 -6.87 -16.97
C GLY A 14 -3.70 -6.18 -15.69
N ASN A 15 -2.84 -6.87 -14.92
CA ASN A 15 -2.30 -6.33 -13.68
C ASN A 15 -0.99 -5.53 -13.88
N GLU A 16 -0.54 -5.30 -15.11
CA GLU A 16 0.69 -4.55 -15.36
C GLU A 16 0.56 -3.09 -14.97
N LEU A 17 -0.58 -2.46 -15.30
CA LEU A 17 -0.88 -1.08 -14.92
C LEU A 17 -2.19 -0.98 -14.15
N SER A 18 -2.14 -0.32 -12.99
CA SER A 18 -3.34 0.00 -12.24
C SER A 18 -4.17 1.06 -12.97
N ARG A 19 -5.48 1.12 -12.70
CA ARG A 19 -6.37 2.13 -13.26
C ARG A 19 -5.89 3.58 -13.02
N ASN A 20 -5.21 3.85 -11.89
CA ASN A 20 -4.67 5.18 -11.63
C ASN A 20 -3.46 5.48 -12.50
N GLN A 21 -2.55 4.52 -12.69
CA GLN A 21 -1.44 4.67 -13.61
C GLN A 21 -1.94 4.90 -15.04
N VAL A 22 -2.95 4.14 -15.51
CA VAL A 22 -3.58 4.38 -16.82
C VAL A 22 -4.15 5.78 -16.91
N LYS A 23 -4.82 6.31 -15.89
CA LYS A 23 -5.32 7.70 -15.89
C LYS A 23 -4.19 8.72 -16.00
N ASP A 24 -3.08 8.48 -15.33
CA ASP A 24 -1.97 9.42 -15.38
C ASP A 24 -1.27 9.39 -16.74
N LEU A 25 -1.09 8.22 -17.36
CA LEU A 25 -0.60 8.06 -18.74
C LEU A 25 -1.54 8.69 -19.78
N ILE A 26 -2.87 8.59 -19.60
CA ILE A 26 -3.83 9.30 -20.47
C ILE A 26 -3.67 10.82 -20.35
N LYS A 27 -3.47 11.34 -19.14
CA LYS A 27 -3.31 12.79 -18.91
C LYS A 27 -2.00 13.34 -19.46
N SER A 28 -0.90 12.59 -19.34
CA SER A 28 0.40 12.95 -19.93
C SER A 28 0.38 12.87 -21.46
N GLY A 29 -0.51 12.06 -22.02
CA GLY A 29 -0.60 11.83 -23.48
C GLY A 29 0.20 10.64 -23.95
N ASP A 30 0.61 9.78 -23.04
CA ASP A 30 1.33 8.53 -23.30
C ASP A 30 0.37 7.38 -23.68
N ILE A 31 -0.93 7.64 -23.65
CA ILE A 31 -1.95 6.76 -24.20
C ILE A 31 -2.79 7.53 -25.24
N LEU A 32 -2.83 6.97 -26.45
CA LEU A 32 -3.62 7.47 -27.55
C LEU A 32 -4.71 6.45 -27.92
N ILE A 33 -5.84 6.93 -28.46
CA ILE A 33 -6.88 6.09 -29.04
C ILE A 33 -7.07 6.57 -30.47
N ASN A 34 -6.83 5.71 -31.46
CA ASN A 34 -6.85 6.03 -32.89
C ASN A 34 -5.93 7.22 -33.22
N ASP A 35 -4.70 7.22 -32.70
CA ASP A 35 -3.68 8.28 -32.81
C ASP A 35 -4.06 9.63 -32.19
N GLU A 36 -5.19 9.71 -31.45
CA GLU A 36 -5.65 10.96 -30.83
C GLU A 36 -5.54 10.91 -29.30
N ARG A 37 -5.27 12.08 -28.70
CA ARG A 37 -5.30 12.24 -27.25
C ARG A 37 -6.70 12.02 -26.71
N CYS A 38 -6.81 11.18 -25.70
CA CYS A 38 -8.08 10.87 -25.03
C CYS A 38 -8.12 11.40 -23.60
N LYS A 39 -9.30 11.34 -22.99
CA LYS A 39 -9.54 11.61 -21.57
C LYS A 39 -9.91 10.31 -20.86
N PRO A 40 -9.63 10.15 -19.56
CA PRO A 40 -9.96 8.94 -18.81
C PRO A 40 -11.43 8.51 -18.88
N LYS A 41 -12.34 9.46 -19.12
CA LYS A 41 -13.78 9.24 -19.21
C LYS A 41 -14.29 8.93 -20.63
N ASP A 42 -13.46 9.12 -21.63
CA ASP A 42 -13.84 8.86 -23.01
C ASP A 42 -14.14 7.36 -23.20
N LYS A 43 -14.93 7.04 -24.20
CA LYS A 43 -15.38 5.67 -24.44
C LYS A 43 -14.46 5.01 -25.45
N VAL A 44 -14.02 3.79 -25.12
CA VAL A 44 -13.33 2.88 -26.03
C VAL A 44 -14.35 1.93 -26.61
N CYS A 45 -14.39 1.83 -27.93
CA CYS A 45 -15.26 0.97 -28.69
C CYS A 45 -14.51 -0.27 -29.21
N HIS A 46 -15.25 -1.20 -29.80
CA HIS A 46 -14.66 -2.32 -30.51
C HIS A 46 -13.97 -1.80 -31.77
N ASN A 47 -12.77 -2.28 -32.05
CA ASN A 47 -11.87 -1.89 -33.15
C ASN A 47 -11.16 -0.53 -32.97
N ASP A 48 -11.27 0.14 -31.83
CA ASP A 48 -10.36 1.27 -31.54
C ASP A 48 -8.93 0.73 -31.35
N GLU A 49 -7.99 1.40 -32.00
CA GLU A 49 -6.57 1.18 -31.83
C GLU A 49 -6.07 1.94 -30.59
N ILE A 50 -5.36 1.24 -29.70
CA ILE A 50 -4.87 1.85 -28.47
C ILE A 50 -3.35 1.76 -28.49
N ASP A 51 -2.70 2.89 -28.59
CA ASP A 51 -1.27 3.02 -28.45
C ASP A 51 -0.92 3.38 -26.99
N VAL A 52 -0.02 2.61 -26.39
CA VAL A 52 0.41 2.79 -25.00
C VAL A 52 1.92 2.91 -24.94
N SER A 53 2.40 4.12 -24.72
CA SER A 53 3.80 4.39 -24.41
C SER A 53 3.97 4.41 -22.90
N ILE A 54 4.73 3.45 -22.36
CA ILE A 54 5.04 3.41 -20.94
C ILE A 54 6.40 4.10 -20.77
N PRO A 55 6.44 5.33 -20.20
CA PRO A 55 7.70 5.97 -19.90
C PRO A 55 8.53 5.09 -18.97
N ASP A 56 9.85 5.17 -19.10
CA ASP A 56 10.75 4.55 -18.13
C ASP A 56 10.34 5.01 -16.72
N ALA A 57 10.18 4.05 -15.81
CA ALA A 57 9.76 4.36 -14.46
C ALA A 57 10.73 5.37 -13.84
N GLU A 58 10.23 6.52 -13.36
CA GLU A 58 11.05 7.42 -12.56
C GLU A 58 11.59 6.63 -11.37
N VAL A 59 12.89 6.44 -11.35
CA VAL A 59 13.58 5.78 -10.23
C VAL A 59 13.24 6.56 -8.97
N SER A 60 12.75 5.87 -7.97
CA SER A 60 12.45 6.45 -6.66
C SER A 60 13.64 7.30 -6.19
N SER A 61 13.38 8.53 -5.75
CA SER A 61 14.39 9.41 -5.16
C SER A 61 14.93 8.90 -3.81
N TRP A 62 14.42 7.78 -3.33
CA TRP A 62 14.85 7.20 -2.06
C TRP A 62 16.11 6.36 -2.25
N THR A 63 17.19 6.79 -1.63
CA THR A 63 18.49 6.12 -1.71
C THR A 63 18.48 4.77 -1.03
N ALA A 64 19.15 3.79 -1.64
CA ALA A 64 19.36 2.49 -1.04
C ALA A 64 20.33 2.59 0.15
N GLU A 65 20.02 1.94 1.26
CA GLU A 65 20.85 1.93 2.47
C GLU A 65 21.00 0.53 3.01
N HIS A 66 22.23 0.21 3.48
CA HIS A 66 22.51 -1.07 4.11
C HIS A 66 21.94 -1.10 5.54
N ILE A 67 20.73 -1.63 5.66
CA ILE A 67 20.04 -1.87 6.93
C ILE A 67 19.67 -3.35 6.95
N ASN A 68 20.02 -4.07 8.01
CA ASN A 68 19.69 -5.48 8.12
C ASN A 68 18.18 -5.69 8.15
N LEU A 69 17.69 -6.56 7.29
CA LEU A 69 16.29 -6.97 7.21
C LEU A 69 16.14 -8.44 7.61
N ASP A 70 15.17 -8.71 8.45
CA ASP A 70 14.72 -10.08 8.75
C ASP A 70 13.75 -10.52 7.65
N VAL A 71 14.28 -11.16 6.60
CA VAL A 71 13.50 -11.67 5.47
C VAL A 71 13.00 -13.06 5.79
N ILE A 72 11.68 -13.17 6.04
CA ILE A 72 11.01 -14.44 6.36
C ILE A 72 10.81 -15.29 5.12
N PHE A 73 10.51 -14.66 3.98
CA PHE A 73 10.29 -15.34 2.71
C PHE A 73 10.59 -14.39 1.55
N ALA A 74 11.11 -14.92 0.46
CA ALA A 74 11.28 -14.18 -0.79
C ALA A 74 11.12 -15.09 -2.00
N CYS A 75 10.49 -14.56 -3.04
CA CYS A 75 10.41 -15.15 -4.39
C CYS A 75 10.54 -14.02 -5.43
N ASP A 76 10.43 -14.32 -6.71
CA ASP A 76 10.58 -13.34 -7.78
C ASP A 76 9.50 -12.25 -7.77
N ASP A 77 8.32 -12.51 -7.19
CA ASP A 77 7.18 -11.62 -7.23
C ASP A 77 7.08 -10.74 -5.98
N TYR A 78 7.49 -11.26 -4.81
CA TYR A 78 7.38 -10.55 -3.55
C TYR A 78 8.34 -11.06 -2.47
N ALA A 79 8.49 -10.28 -1.41
CA ALA A 79 9.17 -10.68 -0.18
C ALA A 79 8.28 -10.39 1.04
N ILE A 80 8.47 -11.18 2.09
CA ILE A 80 7.86 -10.97 3.41
C ILE A 80 8.98 -10.65 4.38
N ILE A 81 8.88 -9.50 5.02
CA ILE A 81 9.88 -8.99 5.97
C ILE A 81 9.25 -8.88 7.35
N ASN A 82 9.93 -9.35 8.36
CA ASN A 82 9.59 -9.08 9.76
C ASN A 82 10.20 -7.73 10.16
N LYS A 83 9.39 -6.68 10.13
CA LYS A 83 9.85 -5.33 10.48
C LYS A 83 10.07 -5.23 11.99
N PRO A 84 11.23 -4.79 12.46
CA PRO A 84 11.42 -4.52 13.88
C PRO A 84 10.63 -3.28 14.33
N ALA A 85 10.32 -3.21 15.63
CA ALA A 85 9.83 -1.98 16.24
C ALA A 85 10.90 -0.88 16.14
N GLY A 86 10.49 0.37 16.04
CA GLY A 86 11.38 1.53 15.88
C GLY A 86 11.75 1.87 14.43
N LEU A 87 11.62 0.93 13.48
CA LEU A 87 11.90 1.18 12.07
C LEU A 87 10.71 1.84 11.36
N VAL A 88 10.95 2.98 10.72
CA VAL A 88 9.94 3.70 9.92
C VAL A 88 9.79 3.04 8.55
N MET A 89 8.58 3.03 8.00
CA MET A 89 8.29 2.37 6.73
C MET A 89 8.94 3.06 5.52
N HIS A 90 8.82 4.36 5.40
CA HIS A 90 9.34 5.13 4.25
C HIS A 90 9.66 6.57 4.63
N PRO A 91 10.52 7.23 3.86
CA PRO A 91 10.84 8.64 4.04
C PRO A 91 9.60 9.53 4.06
N GLY A 92 9.66 10.60 4.82
CA GLY A 92 8.57 11.56 4.98
C GLY A 92 9.03 12.81 5.70
N ALA A 93 8.10 13.62 6.18
CA ALA A 93 8.41 14.86 6.87
C ALA A 93 9.34 14.59 8.08
N GLY A 94 10.55 15.12 8.03
CA GLY A 94 11.57 14.99 9.09
C GLY A 94 12.40 13.71 9.06
N ILE A 95 12.12 12.75 8.18
CA ILE A 95 12.88 11.49 8.05
C ILE A 95 13.17 11.28 6.57
N LYS A 96 14.43 11.47 6.16
CA LYS A 96 14.86 11.34 4.76
C LYS A 96 15.45 9.97 4.43
N SER A 97 15.94 9.25 5.44
CA SER A 97 16.73 8.02 5.31
C SER A 97 16.54 7.11 6.53
N GLY A 98 17.18 5.96 6.57
CA GLY A 98 17.08 5.01 7.69
C GLY A 98 15.73 4.32 7.78
N THR A 99 15.03 4.11 6.67
CA THR A 99 13.68 3.53 6.63
C THR A 99 13.67 2.14 6.01
N LEU A 100 12.57 1.41 6.20
CA LEU A 100 12.37 0.11 5.55
C LEU A 100 12.50 0.23 4.01
N ALA A 101 11.98 1.31 3.41
CA ALA A 101 12.07 1.54 1.98
C ALA A 101 13.51 1.66 1.48
N ASN A 102 14.39 2.32 2.26
CA ASN A 102 15.81 2.41 1.94
C ASN A 102 16.49 1.04 2.04
N ALA A 103 16.18 0.27 3.08
CA ALA A 103 16.71 -1.08 3.26
C ALA A 103 16.25 -2.04 2.15
N VAL A 104 14.96 -2.00 1.80
CA VAL A 104 14.39 -2.82 0.73
C VAL A 104 15.02 -2.50 -0.62
N ALA A 105 15.25 -1.21 -0.93
CA ALA A 105 15.92 -0.79 -2.16
C ALA A 105 17.37 -1.30 -2.24
N ASN A 106 18.05 -1.49 -1.11
CA ASN A 106 19.40 -2.05 -1.08
C ASN A 106 19.40 -3.56 -1.32
N VAL A 107 18.44 -4.29 -0.77
CA VAL A 107 18.37 -5.76 -0.88
C VAL A 107 17.74 -6.18 -2.23
N TYR A 108 16.76 -5.41 -2.70
CA TYR A 108 15.99 -5.66 -3.91
C TYR A 108 16.00 -4.42 -4.82
N PRO A 109 17.08 -4.14 -5.57
CA PRO A 109 17.21 -2.92 -6.37
C PRO A 109 16.09 -2.72 -7.40
N GLU A 110 15.48 -3.80 -7.88
CA GLU A 110 14.35 -3.77 -8.82
C GLU A 110 13.15 -3.00 -8.31
N VAL A 111 12.97 -2.90 -6.98
CA VAL A 111 11.84 -2.18 -6.40
C VAL A 111 11.92 -0.67 -6.59
N LEU A 112 13.09 -0.13 -6.93
CA LEU A 112 13.28 1.31 -7.21
C LEU A 112 12.41 1.79 -8.38
N SER A 113 12.08 0.89 -9.32
CA SER A 113 11.16 1.16 -10.42
C SER A 113 9.69 1.08 -10.01
N LEU A 114 9.38 0.62 -8.79
CA LEU A 114 8.02 0.45 -8.32
C LEU A 114 7.59 1.63 -7.45
N PRO A 115 6.33 2.06 -7.55
CA PRO A 115 5.80 3.07 -6.64
C PRO A 115 6.01 2.68 -5.18
N ARG A 116 6.58 3.60 -4.38
CA ARG A 116 6.92 3.42 -2.96
C ARG A 116 7.83 2.22 -2.69
N ASN A 117 8.74 1.91 -3.62
CA ASN A 117 9.65 0.77 -3.53
C ASN A 117 8.92 -0.55 -3.23
N GLY A 118 7.79 -0.79 -3.89
CA GLY A 118 7.02 -2.02 -3.73
C GLY A 118 6.23 -2.14 -2.42
N ILE A 119 6.25 -1.14 -1.55
CA ILE A 119 5.51 -1.15 -0.28
C ILE A 119 4.01 -0.94 -0.54
N VAL A 120 3.19 -1.92 -0.22
CA VAL A 120 1.75 -1.95 -0.51
C VAL A 120 0.86 -1.66 0.71
N HIS A 121 1.40 -1.83 1.91
CA HIS A 121 0.73 -1.52 3.18
C HIS A 121 1.75 -0.97 4.19
N ARG A 122 1.30 -0.65 5.39
CA ARG A 122 2.21 -0.09 6.39
C ARG A 122 1.91 -0.59 7.79
N LEU A 123 2.98 -0.63 8.60
CA LEU A 123 2.94 -0.69 10.05
C LEU A 123 3.41 0.66 10.61
N ASP A 124 2.98 1.01 11.79
CA ASP A 124 3.49 2.18 12.49
C ASP A 124 4.96 1.95 12.94
N LYS A 125 5.68 3.03 13.25
CA LYS A 125 7.09 2.98 13.62
C LYS A 125 7.37 1.91 14.68
N ASP A 126 6.61 1.96 15.77
CA ASP A 126 6.85 1.11 16.95
C ASP A 126 6.08 -0.22 16.90
N THR A 127 5.36 -0.49 15.82
CA THR A 127 4.72 -1.78 15.56
C THR A 127 5.72 -2.68 14.83
N SER A 128 5.98 -3.86 15.37
CA SER A 128 6.74 -4.93 14.73
C SER A 128 5.81 -5.87 13.96
N GLY A 129 6.38 -6.72 13.10
CA GLY A 129 5.66 -7.78 12.42
C GLY A 129 5.77 -7.76 10.89
N LEU A 130 4.93 -8.55 10.23
CA LEU A 130 5.07 -8.88 8.83
C LEU A 130 4.69 -7.72 7.90
N VAL A 131 5.55 -7.48 6.92
CA VAL A 131 5.34 -6.52 5.83
C VAL A 131 5.55 -7.24 4.52
N VAL A 132 4.59 -7.10 3.60
CA VAL A 132 4.68 -7.60 2.23
C VAL A 132 5.28 -6.53 1.34
N ILE A 133 6.32 -6.89 0.62
CA ILE A 133 7.00 -6.05 -0.37
C ILE A 133 6.80 -6.68 -1.75
N ALA A 134 6.20 -5.96 -2.65
CA ALA A 134 6.09 -6.37 -4.04
C ALA A 134 7.43 -6.15 -4.75
N ARG A 135 7.90 -7.12 -5.51
CA ARG A 135 9.10 -7.07 -6.35
C ARG A 135 8.75 -6.86 -7.82
N LYS A 136 7.49 -7.15 -8.22
CA LYS A 136 6.95 -6.90 -9.56
C LYS A 136 5.70 -6.02 -9.49
N ASN A 137 5.49 -5.21 -10.52
CA ASN A 137 4.34 -4.30 -10.58
C ASN A 137 3.00 -5.06 -10.67
N SER A 138 2.94 -6.16 -11.38
CA SER A 138 1.75 -7.03 -11.46
C SER A 138 1.31 -7.54 -10.08
N PHE A 139 2.25 -8.06 -9.29
CA PHE A 139 1.97 -8.50 -7.92
C PHE A 139 1.57 -7.31 -7.03
N ARG A 140 2.28 -6.16 -7.16
CA ARG A 140 1.96 -4.94 -6.40
C ARG A 140 0.52 -4.50 -6.62
N ASN A 141 0.07 -4.47 -7.87
CA ASN A 141 -1.29 -4.06 -8.21
C ASN A 141 -2.32 -5.04 -7.68
N HIS A 142 -2.06 -6.34 -7.84
CA HIS A 142 -2.93 -7.40 -7.34
C HIS A 142 -3.12 -7.33 -5.81
N ILE A 143 -2.03 -7.27 -5.05
CA ILE A 143 -2.12 -7.22 -3.58
C ILE A 143 -2.67 -5.88 -3.07
N ALA A 144 -2.40 -4.77 -3.77
CA ALA A 144 -2.97 -3.47 -3.43
C ALA A 144 -4.50 -3.45 -3.60
N GLU A 145 -5.03 -4.15 -4.61
CA GLU A 145 -6.47 -4.34 -4.81
C GLU A 145 -7.09 -5.14 -3.66
N GLN A 146 -6.45 -6.23 -3.23
CA GLN A 146 -6.91 -7.01 -2.07
C GLN A 146 -6.95 -6.17 -0.78
N PHE A 147 -5.93 -5.33 -0.54
CA PHE A 147 -5.96 -4.40 0.59
C PHE A 147 -7.09 -3.37 0.48
N GLN A 148 -7.34 -2.85 -0.72
CA GLN A 148 -8.41 -1.88 -0.98
C GLN A 148 -9.79 -2.51 -0.77
N ASN A 149 -9.97 -3.75 -1.20
CA ASN A 149 -11.21 -4.51 -1.08
C ASN A 149 -11.42 -5.11 0.33
N ARG A 150 -10.44 -4.93 1.25
CA ARG A 150 -10.45 -5.52 2.60
C ARG A 150 -10.45 -7.05 2.62
N GLU A 151 -9.87 -7.69 1.62
CA GLU A 151 -9.77 -9.15 1.49
C GLU A 151 -8.60 -9.73 2.31
N VAL A 152 -7.66 -8.87 2.72
CA VAL A 152 -6.50 -9.29 3.52
C VAL A 152 -6.86 -9.35 5.00
N GLU A 153 -6.81 -10.55 5.57
CA GLU A 153 -6.95 -10.74 7.01
C GLU A 153 -5.69 -10.25 7.74
N LYS A 154 -5.88 -9.47 8.81
CA LYS A 154 -4.78 -8.90 9.61
C LYS A 154 -4.98 -9.23 11.06
N LYS A 155 -3.99 -9.89 11.67
CA LYS A 155 -3.97 -10.23 13.10
C LYS A 155 -2.81 -9.52 13.78
N TYR A 156 -3.08 -8.96 14.94
CA TYR A 156 -2.11 -8.26 15.78
C TYR A 156 -2.17 -8.76 17.20
N LEU A 157 -1.02 -8.77 17.86
CA LEU A 157 -0.94 -8.90 19.31
C LEU A 157 -0.75 -7.50 19.90
N ALA A 158 -1.54 -7.15 20.90
CA ALA A 158 -1.46 -5.85 21.54
C ALA A 158 -1.64 -5.97 23.05
N VAL A 159 -0.89 -5.17 23.80
CA VAL A 159 -1.13 -4.94 25.22
C VAL A 159 -2.03 -3.73 25.36
N ILE A 160 -3.14 -3.88 26.05
CA ILE A 160 -4.10 -2.81 26.28
C ILE A 160 -4.25 -2.51 27.78
N LYS A 161 -4.67 -1.30 28.10
CA LYS A 161 -5.06 -0.91 29.45
C LYS A 161 -6.53 -1.27 29.67
N GLY A 162 -6.81 -2.03 30.73
CA GLY A 162 -8.18 -2.47 31.07
C GLY A 162 -8.41 -3.96 30.75
N LYS A 163 -9.67 -4.36 30.72
CA LYS A 163 -10.10 -5.75 30.52
C LYS A 163 -11.04 -5.85 29.35
N ILE A 164 -10.84 -6.84 28.48
CA ILE A 164 -11.82 -7.31 27.51
C ILE A 164 -12.30 -8.67 28.03
N LEU A 165 -13.60 -8.81 28.25
CA LEU A 165 -14.22 -10.08 28.64
C LEU A 165 -14.75 -10.76 27.38
N GLY A 166 -14.09 -11.87 26.97
CA GLY A 166 -14.43 -12.62 25.78
C GLY A 166 -14.04 -11.90 24.48
N ALA A 167 -14.88 -12.03 23.46
CA ALA A 167 -14.70 -11.35 22.17
C ALA A 167 -15.46 -10.01 22.16
N LEU A 168 -14.85 -8.99 21.58
CA LEU A 168 -15.42 -7.65 21.45
C LEU A 168 -15.29 -7.17 20.01
N THR A 169 -16.40 -6.81 19.39
CA THR A 169 -16.39 -6.10 18.10
C THR A 169 -16.55 -4.61 18.36
N ILE A 170 -15.62 -3.82 17.81
CA ILE A 170 -15.61 -2.37 17.88
C ILE A 170 -15.87 -1.86 16.46
N ASP A 171 -17.08 -1.38 16.21
CA ASP A 171 -17.48 -0.74 14.96
C ASP A 171 -17.71 0.74 15.23
N LYS A 172 -16.65 1.53 15.08
CA LYS A 172 -16.70 2.98 15.33
C LYS A 172 -15.76 3.71 14.38
N PRO A 173 -16.22 4.84 13.80
CA PRO A 173 -15.39 5.64 12.92
C PRO A 173 -14.23 6.29 13.69
N ILE A 174 -13.07 6.35 13.03
CA ILE A 174 -11.82 6.84 13.63
C ILE A 174 -11.29 8.01 12.81
N ALA A 175 -10.94 9.10 13.49
CA ALA A 175 -10.26 10.25 12.92
C ALA A 175 -9.00 10.59 13.71
N ARG A 176 -8.14 11.42 13.09
CA ARG A 176 -6.97 11.98 13.77
C ARG A 176 -7.42 12.99 14.81
N ASP A 177 -6.88 12.89 16.02
CA ASP A 177 -7.18 13.86 17.07
C ASP A 177 -6.68 15.25 16.64
N ARG A 178 -7.55 16.26 16.72
CA ARG A 178 -7.23 17.65 16.34
C ARG A 178 -6.31 18.32 17.33
N GLN A 179 -6.37 17.94 18.62
CA GLN A 179 -5.53 18.48 19.69
C GLN A 179 -4.18 17.77 19.75
N ASN A 180 -4.15 16.46 19.53
CA ASN A 180 -2.91 15.69 19.50
C ASN A 180 -2.81 14.89 18.18
N ARG A 181 -2.16 15.49 17.18
CA ARG A 181 -2.06 14.91 15.82
C ARG A 181 -1.30 13.59 15.74
N THR A 182 -0.66 13.16 16.81
CA THR A 182 -0.01 11.83 16.87
C THR A 182 -0.98 10.73 17.28
N LYS A 183 -2.19 11.09 17.77
CA LYS A 183 -3.20 10.13 18.22
C LYS A 183 -4.38 10.04 17.26
N MET A 184 -5.02 8.90 17.28
CA MET A 184 -6.32 8.66 16.67
C MET A 184 -7.38 8.61 17.77
N LYS A 185 -8.60 9.01 17.45
CA LYS A 185 -9.76 8.92 18.35
C LYS A 185 -11.00 8.49 17.60
N VAL A 186 -11.97 7.96 18.32
CA VAL A 186 -13.31 7.75 17.81
C VAL A 186 -13.95 9.11 17.56
N ASP A 187 -14.45 9.33 16.33
CA ASP A 187 -15.06 10.61 15.92
C ASP A 187 -16.04 10.30 14.78
N GLU A 188 -17.26 10.79 14.87
CA GLU A 188 -18.32 10.56 13.88
C GLU A 188 -17.96 11.06 12.48
N SER A 189 -17.12 12.07 12.36
CA SER A 189 -16.59 12.55 11.09
C SER A 189 -15.42 11.72 10.55
N GLY A 190 -15.04 10.64 11.25
CA GLY A 190 -13.92 9.78 10.93
C GLY A 190 -14.22 8.79 9.80
N ARG A 191 -13.22 7.98 9.48
CA ARG A 191 -13.38 6.87 8.54
C ARG A 191 -13.93 5.65 9.29
N GLU A 192 -14.85 4.94 8.65
CA GLU A 192 -15.35 3.66 9.14
C GLU A 192 -14.19 2.71 9.48
N ALA A 193 -14.26 2.13 10.67
CA ALA A 193 -13.26 1.19 11.15
C ALA A 193 -13.94 0.12 12.00
N ILE A 194 -13.66 -1.14 11.68
CA ILE A 194 -14.13 -2.31 12.42
C ILE A 194 -12.89 -3.04 12.93
N SER A 195 -12.90 -3.37 14.22
CA SER A 195 -11.86 -4.18 14.86
C SER A 195 -12.51 -5.22 15.75
N GLU A 196 -12.00 -6.44 15.67
CA GLU A 196 -12.36 -7.51 16.58
C GLU A 196 -11.21 -7.74 17.56
N ALA A 197 -11.51 -7.83 18.83
CA ALA A 197 -10.53 -8.04 19.88
C ALA A 197 -10.93 -9.24 20.74
N ILE A 198 -9.97 -10.10 21.01
CA ILE A 198 -10.15 -11.27 21.89
C ILE A 198 -9.04 -11.24 22.93
N SER A 199 -9.41 -11.34 24.20
CA SER A 199 -8.45 -11.47 25.29
C SER A 199 -7.78 -12.84 25.24
N LEU A 200 -6.47 -12.87 25.08
CA LEU A 200 -5.66 -14.09 25.14
C LEU A 200 -5.18 -14.34 26.55
N GLU A 201 -4.74 -13.29 27.26
CA GLU A 201 -4.19 -13.36 28.58
C GLU A 201 -4.53 -12.10 29.39
N LEU A 202 -4.82 -12.28 30.68
CA LEU A 202 -5.01 -11.19 31.64
C LEU A 202 -3.81 -11.21 32.61
N SER A 203 -2.94 -10.22 32.47
CA SER A 203 -1.85 -10.04 33.41
C SER A 203 -2.27 -9.07 34.52
N LEU A 204 -2.11 -9.49 35.79
CA LEU A 204 -2.27 -8.65 36.95
C LEU A 204 -0.92 -8.07 37.38
N ILE A 205 -0.28 -7.30 36.49
CA ILE A 205 0.91 -6.54 36.86
C ILE A 205 0.46 -5.32 37.66
N HIS A 206 0.69 -5.36 38.95
CA HIS A 206 0.63 -4.15 39.79
C HIS A 206 1.90 -3.33 39.52
N ILE A 207 1.74 -2.26 38.81
CA ILE A 207 2.78 -1.23 38.68
C ILE A 207 2.62 -0.25 39.83
#